data_f8e7e07cbe90094c5499ed1b83bde995
#
_entry.id   f8e7e07cbe90094c5499ed1b83bde995
#
_cell.length_a   1.000
_cell.length_b   1.000
_cell.length_c   1.000
_cell.angle_alpha   90.00
_cell.angle_beta   90.00
_cell.angle_gamma   90.00
#
_symmetry.space_group_name_H-M   'P 1'
#
loop_
_entity.id
_entity.type
_entity.pdbx_description
1 polymer ?
#
loop_
_entity_poly.entity_id
_entity_poly.type
_entity_poly.pdbx_seq_one_letter_code
_entity_poly.pdbx_strand_id
1 'polypeptide(L)'
;MKILVTGGGTGGHIYPALSFVEHVKKEALATEFLYVGTENGLESQIVPKAKIPFKTIKIQGFKRSLSPQNFKTIYLFLTSINKAKKIIREFQPDVVIGTGGYVSGAVVYAAHQLKIPTIIHEQNSIPGMTNKFLSRYVDKIAICFPDVASFFPKEKTILTGNPRGQEVVTVKKSAILSEFGLDPAKKTVVLFGGSRGALKINQAFEQAFPLFEEREYQVLYASGERYYQELQESLKLSEKKLTNISVQPYIDKMVEVMANTDLMVGRAGATSIAEFTALGLPAILIPSPYVTNDHQTKNAQSLVKVGAVEMIPDAELTGARLVAAIDDILLNNEKRQQMATASKGEGIPDASDRLYQVVKTLV
;
A
#
# COMPACT_ATOMS: atom_id res chain seq x y z
N MET A 1 -16.15 12.28 19.11
CA MET A 1 -15.62 12.87 17.86
C MET A 1 -16.17 12.10 16.67
N LYS A 2 -16.49 12.80 15.57
CA LYS A 2 -16.99 12.19 14.34
C LYS A 2 -15.98 12.40 13.21
N ILE A 3 -15.47 11.33 12.63
CA ILE A 3 -14.49 11.39 11.55
C ILE A 3 -15.10 10.81 10.27
N LEU A 4 -15.12 11.60 9.21
CA LEU A 4 -15.47 11.11 7.88
C LEU A 4 -14.20 10.80 7.11
N VAL A 5 -14.09 9.56 6.61
CA VAL A 5 -12.95 9.10 5.81
C VAL A 5 -13.38 8.85 4.37
N THR A 6 -12.55 9.18 3.40
CA THR A 6 -12.85 8.97 2.00
C THR A 6 -11.60 8.61 1.21
N GLY A 7 -11.73 7.62 0.34
CA GLY A 7 -10.67 7.15 -0.54
C GLY A 7 -11.16 5.98 -1.37
N GLY A 8 -10.53 5.71 -2.50
CA GLY A 8 -11.01 4.61 -3.33
C GLY A 8 -10.22 4.38 -4.61
N GLY A 9 -10.72 3.43 -5.40
CA GLY A 9 -10.15 3.03 -6.68
C GLY A 9 -9.03 2.00 -6.57
N THR A 10 -8.19 2.05 -5.53
CA THR A 10 -7.08 1.10 -5.33
C THR A 10 -6.91 0.75 -3.85
N GLY A 11 -6.32 -0.42 -3.57
CA GLY A 11 -5.97 -0.83 -2.21
C GLY A 11 -5.03 0.17 -1.50
N GLY A 12 -4.13 0.82 -2.25
CA GLY A 12 -3.21 1.83 -1.73
C GLY A 12 -3.90 3.06 -1.11
N HIS A 13 -5.13 3.38 -1.52
CA HIS A 13 -5.94 4.43 -0.90
C HIS A 13 -6.85 3.90 0.22
N ILE A 14 -7.31 2.65 0.10
CA ILE A 14 -8.30 2.07 1.01
C ILE A 14 -7.65 1.58 2.30
N TYR A 15 -6.59 0.78 2.21
CA TYR A 15 -5.97 0.17 3.39
C TYR A 15 -5.38 1.17 4.39
N PRO A 16 -4.70 2.26 3.99
CA PRO A 16 -4.25 3.28 4.95
C PRO A 16 -5.40 3.91 5.74
N ALA A 17 -6.54 4.14 5.07
CA ALA A 17 -7.75 4.66 5.71
C ALA A 17 -8.32 3.66 6.74
N LEU A 18 -8.39 2.38 6.39
CA LEU A 18 -8.89 1.33 7.28
C LEU A 18 -7.99 1.15 8.50
N SER A 19 -6.68 1.08 8.30
CA SER A 19 -5.71 0.94 9.41
C SER A 19 -5.79 2.11 10.38
N PHE A 20 -5.95 3.33 9.86
CA PHE A 20 -6.19 4.51 10.70
C PHE A 20 -7.49 4.39 11.50
N VAL A 21 -8.60 4.02 10.84
CA VAL A 21 -9.90 3.85 11.52
C VAL A 21 -9.84 2.78 12.60
N GLU A 22 -9.22 1.64 12.32
CA GLU A 22 -9.08 0.54 13.28
C GLU A 22 -8.23 0.95 14.47
N HIS A 23 -7.14 1.68 14.24
CA HIS A 23 -6.28 2.19 15.30
C HIS A 23 -7.05 3.16 16.21
N VAL A 24 -7.72 4.18 15.64
CA VAL A 24 -8.46 5.17 16.45
C VAL A 24 -9.65 4.54 17.18
N LYS A 25 -10.31 3.53 16.61
CA LYS A 25 -11.38 2.80 17.32
C LYS A 25 -10.86 2.09 18.57
N LYS A 26 -9.62 1.64 18.60
CA LYS A 26 -8.99 1.00 19.78
C LYS A 26 -8.60 2.04 20.83
N GLU A 27 -8.07 3.19 20.41
CA GLU A 27 -7.57 4.24 21.30
C GLU A 27 -8.68 5.16 21.82
N ALA A 28 -9.72 5.40 21.03
CA ALA A 28 -10.78 6.37 21.32
C ALA A 28 -12.17 5.78 21.01
N LEU A 29 -12.67 4.92 21.88
CA LEU A 29 -13.93 4.15 21.73
C LEU A 29 -15.17 5.00 21.42
N ALA A 30 -15.19 6.27 21.83
CA ALA A 30 -16.31 7.19 21.58
C ALA A 30 -16.23 7.88 20.19
N THR A 31 -15.29 7.49 19.33
CA THR A 31 -15.16 8.06 17.99
C THR A 31 -16.07 7.34 16.98
N GLU A 32 -16.93 8.11 16.33
CA GLU A 32 -17.80 7.62 15.27
C GLU A 32 -17.12 7.81 13.89
N PHE A 33 -17.26 6.82 13.02
CA PHE A 33 -16.71 6.86 11.68
C PHE A 33 -17.78 6.71 10.62
N LEU A 34 -17.62 7.44 9.51
CA LEU A 34 -18.33 7.21 8.26
C LEU A 34 -17.31 7.15 7.11
N TYR A 35 -17.40 6.13 6.28
CA TYR A 35 -16.60 6.04 5.06
C TYR A 35 -17.45 6.42 3.85
N VAL A 36 -16.92 7.31 2.99
CA VAL A 36 -17.57 7.66 1.72
C VAL A 36 -16.70 7.19 0.56
N GLY A 37 -17.27 6.33 -0.27
CA GLY A 37 -16.62 5.74 -1.44
C GLY A 37 -17.49 5.79 -2.70
N THR A 38 -17.18 4.95 -3.68
CA THR A 38 -17.99 4.78 -4.90
C THR A 38 -18.81 3.50 -4.85
N GLU A 39 -19.87 3.41 -5.66
CA GLU A 39 -20.77 2.23 -5.67
C GLU A 39 -20.07 0.98 -6.22
N ASN A 40 -19.19 1.15 -7.23
CA ASN A 40 -18.56 0.06 -7.97
C ASN A 40 -17.03 -0.01 -7.80
N GLY A 41 -16.47 0.75 -6.88
CA GLY A 41 -15.05 0.72 -6.56
C GLY A 41 -14.69 -0.45 -5.65
N LEU A 42 -13.41 -0.74 -5.56
CA LEU A 42 -12.89 -1.78 -4.67
C LEU A 42 -13.28 -1.54 -3.20
N GLU A 43 -13.40 -0.28 -2.79
CA GLU A 43 -13.83 0.14 -1.47
C GLU A 43 -15.24 -0.31 -1.12
N SER A 44 -16.15 -0.45 -2.12
CA SER A 44 -17.52 -0.91 -1.88
C SER A 44 -17.60 -2.36 -1.38
N GLN A 45 -16.57 -3.15 -1.64
CA GLN A 45 -16.46 -4.54 -1.18
C GLN A 45 -15.65 -4.65 0.12
N ILE A 46 -14.58 -3.86 0.26
CA ILE A 46 -13.63 -3.97 1.37
C ILE A 46 -14.16 -3.28 2.63
N VAL A 47 -14.66 -2.03 2.51
CA VAL A 47 -15.05 -1.21 3.68
C VAL A 47 -16.21 -1.82 4.48
N PRO A 48 -17.29 -2.36 3.85
CA PRO A 48 -18.36 -3.02 4.59
C PRO A 48 -17.88 -4.28 5.34
N LYS A 49 -16.90 -5.04 4.80
CA LYS A 49 -16.31 -6.18 5.50
C LYS A 49 -15.59 -5.77 6.78
N ALA A 50 -15.01 -4.56 6.82
CA ALA A 50 -14.40 -3.97 8.01
C ALA A 50 -15.43 -3.39 9.00
N LYS A 51 -16.74 -3.57 8.76
CA LYS A 51 -17.83 -3.12 9.62
C LYS A 51 -17.78 -1.59 9.90
N ILE A 52 -17.40 -0.81 8.89
CA ILE A 52 -17.43 0.66 8.94
C ILE A 52 -18.66 1.13 8.19
N PRO A 53 -19.49 2.04 8.78
CA PRO A 53 -20.61 2.66 8.08
C PRO A 53 -20.16 3.24 6.73
N PHE A 54 -20.87 2.89 5.65
CA PHE A 54 -20.45 3.19 4.29
C PHE A 54 -21.56 3.89 3.50
N LYS A 55 -21.23 5.02 2.89
CA LYS A 55 -22.11 5.74 1.95
C LYS A 55 -21.39 5.93 0.62
N THR A 56 -22.15 6.07 -0.46
CA THR A 56 -21.59 6.15 -1.82
C THR A 56 -21.96 7.43 -2.55
N ILE A 57 -21.03 7.88 -3.40
CA ILE A 57 -21.27 8.90 -4.42
C ILE A 57 -20.95 8.35 -5.82
N LYS A 58 -21.60 8.88 -6.85
CA LYS A 58 -21.34 8.49 -8.25
C LYS A 58 -20.28 9.39 -8.85
N ILE A 59 -19.07 8.87 -9.02
CA ILE A 59 -17.97 9.59 -9.63
C ILE A 59 -17.16 8.65 -10.52
N GLN A 60 -16.53 9.18 -11.55
CA GLN A 60 -15.59 8.46 -12.41
C GLN A 60 -14.32 9.28 -12.63
N GLY A 61 -13.24 8.61 -13.02
CA GLY A 61 -11.98 9.25 -13.35
C GLY A 61 -12.00 9.96 -14.69
N PHE A 62 -11.13 10.97 -14.82
CA PHE A 62 -10.86 11.59 -16.10
C PHE A 62 -10.11 10.62 -17.02
N LYS A 63 -10.57 10.52 -18.29
CA LYS A 63 -9.79 9.85 -19.33
C LYS A 63 -8.66 10.77 -19.79
N ARG A 64 -7.47 10.20 -20.01
CA ARG A 64 -6.28 10.96 -20.44
C ARG A 64 -6.37 11.51 -21.88
N SER A 65 -7.37 11.14 -22.64
CA SER A 65 -7.64 11.66 -23.98
C SER A 65 -8.63 12.82 -23.94
N LEU A 66 -8.61 13.69 -24.98
CA LEU A 66 -9.64 14.71 -25.23
C LEU A 66 -10.95 14.00 -25.64
N SER A 67 -11.57 13.30 -24.72
CA SER A 67 -12.79 12.53 -24.95
C SER A 67 -14.02 13.34 -24.51
N PRO A 68 -15.12 13.36 -25.30
CA PRO A 68 -16.41 13.93 -24.88
C PRO A 68 -16.91 13.36 -23.55
N GLN A 69 -16.45 12.16 -23.16
CA GLN A 69 -16.76 11.57 -21.85
C GLN A 69 -16.22 12.41 -20.68
N ASN A 70 -15.23 13.28 -20.88
CA ASN A 70 -14.73 14.16 -19.85
C ASN A 70 -15.75 15.24 -19.44
N PHE A 71 -16.66 15.66 -20.33
CA PHE A 71 -17.79 16.52 -19.96
C PHE A 71 -18.72 15.82 -18.96
N LYS A 72 -19.02 14.53 -19.20
CA LYS A 72 -19.77 13.71 -18.25
C LYS A 72 -19.03 13.58 -16.90
N THR A 73 -17.71 13.46 -16.93
CA THR A 73 -16.90 13.39 -15.71
C THR A 73 -16.97 14.68 -14.91
N ILE A 74 -16.92 15.85 -15.56
CA ILE A 74 -17.07 17.15 -14.91
C ILE A 74 -18.48 17.27 -14.29
N TYR A 75 -19.53 16.93 -15.03
CA TYR A 75 -20.89 16.93 -14.52
C TYR A 75 -21.05 16.02 -13.30
N LEU A 76 -20.51 14.79 -13.37
CA LEU A 76 -20.51 13.85 -12.25
C LEU A 76 -19.71 14.37 -11.05
N PHE A 77 -18.59 15.06 -11.28
CA PHE A 77 -17.82 15.68 -10.21
C PHE A 77 -18.64 16.75 -9.48
N LEU A 78 -19.29 17.65 -10.19
CA LEU A 78 -20.12 18.71 -9.61
C LEU A 78 -21.34 18.15 -8.86
N THR A 79 -22.02 17.18 -9.43
CA THR A 79 -23.17 16.52 -8.77
C THR A 79 -22.73 15.72 -7.55
N SER A 80 -21.53 15.11 -7.59
CA SER A 80 -20.94 14.40 -6.46
C SER A 80 -20.60 15.32 -5.29
N ILE A 81 -20.14 16.54 -5.55
CA ILE A 81 -19.92 17.55 -4.51
C ILE A 81 -21.23 17.84 -3.77
N ASN A 82 -22.34 18.03 -4.48
CA ASN A 82 -23.63 18.29 -3.84
C ASN A 82 -24.14 17.11 -3.02
N LYS A 83 -23.96 15.88 -3.54
CA LYS A 83 -24.29 14.65 -2.78
C LYS A 83 -23.41 14.50 -1.53
N ALA A 84 -22.11 14.78 -1.67
CA ALA A 84 -21.17 14.77 -0.55
C ALA A 84 -21.53 15.79 0.53
N LYS A 85 -21.92 17.04 0.14
CA LYS A 85 -22.42 18.04 1.08
C LYS A 85 -23.63 17.56 1.88
N LYS A 86 -24.58 16.84 1.22
CA LYS A 86 -25.72 16.27 1.90
C LYS A 86 -25.29 15.25 2.95
N ILE A 87 -24.40 14.31 2.59
CA ILE A 87 -23.86 13.29 3.49
C ILE A 87 -23.13 13.94 4.68
N ILE A 88 -22.30 14.96 4.42
CA ILE A 88 -21.55 15.69 5.45
C ILE A 88 -22.50 16.40 6.42
N ARG A 89 -23.55 17.06 5.93
CA ARG A 89 -24.55 17.73 6.81
C ARG A 89 -25.34 16.75 7.65
N GLU A 90 -25.64 15.55 7.13
CA GLU A 90 -26.34 14.50 7.87
C GLU A 90 -25.46 13.89 8.96
N PHE A 91 -24.18 13.62 8.67
CA PHE A 91 -23.25 12.98 9.60
C PHE A 91 -22.64 13.98 10.60
N GLN A 92 -22.46 15.24 10.18
CA GLN A 92 -21.83 16.32 10.97
C GLN A 92 -20.42 15.92 11.49
N PRO A 93 -19.47 15.62 10.60
CA PRO A 93 -18.13 15.25 11.04
C PRO A 93 -17.38 16.46 11.60
N ASP A 94 -16.55 16.23 12.62
CA ASP A 94 -15.60 17.20 13.15
C ASP A 94 -14.41 17.40 12.20
N VAL A 95 -14.05 16.36 11.43
CA VAL A 95 -12.95 16.39 10.45
C VAL A 95 -13.24 15.43 9.30
N VAL A 96 -12.73 15.76 8.11
CA VAL A 96 -12.77 14.91 6.91
C VAL A 96 -11.36 14.56 6.46
N ILE A 97 -11.08 13.26 6.29
CA ILE A 97 -9.77 12.74 5.87
C ILE A 97 -9.90 12.09 4.48
N GLY A 98 -9.14 12.60 3.51
CA GLY A 98 -9.06 12.04 2.16
C GLY A 98 -7.76 11.29 1.93
N THR A 99 -7.83 10.01 1.57
CA THR A 99 -6.64 9.17 1.30
C THR A 99 -6.34 9.02 -0.19
N GLY A 100 -7.12 9.67 -1.06
CA GLY A 100 -6.87 9.67 -2.49
C GLY A 100 -7.96 9.00 -3.33
N GLY A 101 -7.75 9.02 -4.65
CA GLY A 101 -8.77 8.62 -5.62
C GLY A 101 -9.76 9.75 -5.93
N TYR A 102 -10.53 9.58 -7.02
CA TYR A 102 -11.45 10.64 -7.47
C TYR A 102 -12.55 10.97 -6.46
N VAL A 103 -13.01 9.96 -5.70
CA VAL A 103 -14.02 10.12 -4.66
C VAL A 103 -13.55 11.09 -3.57
N SER A 104 -12.30 10.98 -3.16
CA SER A 104 -11.68 11.89 -2.19
C SER A 104 -11.70 13.34 -2.67
N GLY A 105 -11.49 13.58 -3.97
CA GLY A 105 -11.55 14.92 -4.54
C GLY A 105 -12.88 15.63 -4.32
N ALA A 106 -13.99 14.95 -4.56
CA ALA A 106 -15.32 15.53 -4.40
C ALA A 106 -15.71 15.71 -2.93
N VAL A 107 -15.41 14.72 -2.08
CA VAL A 107 -15.81 14.71 -0.66
C VAL A 107 -15.02 15.73 0.15
N VAL A 108 -13.69 15.76 0.01
CA VAL A 108 -12.82 16.71 0.73
C VAL A 108 -13.10 18.15 0.27
N TYR A 109 -13.29 18.37 -1.04
CA TYR A 109 -13.66 19.69 -1.54
C TYR A 109 -15.04 20.15 -1.03
N ALA A 110 -16.02 19.25 -0.93
CA ALA A 110 -17.32 19.54 -0.33
C ALA A 110 -17.19 19.92 1.15
N ALA A 111 -16.33 19.22 1.92
CA ALA A 111 -16.06 19.53 3.33
C ALA A 111 -15.43 20.93 3.48
N HIS A 112 -14.41 21.25 2.66
CA HIS A 112 -13.81 22.59 2.62
C HIS A 112 -14.87 23.68 2.38
N GLN A 113 -15.79 23.49 1.41
CA GLN A 113 -16.87 24.46 1.16
C GLN A 113 -17.85 24.60 2.31
N LEU A 114 -17.97 23.57 3.16
CA LEU A 114 -18.79 23.60 4.38
C LEU A 114 -18.02 24.08 5.60
N LYS A 115 -16.75 24.50 5.43
CA LYS A 115 -15.84 24.93 6.50
C LYS A 115 -15.61 23.86 7.58
N ILE A 116 -15.66 22.60 7.20
CA ILE A 116 -15.28 21.47 8.04
C ILE A 116 -13.76 21.27 7.90
N PRO A 117 -13.01 21.07 8.98
CA PRO A 117 -11.58 20.75 8.94
C PRO A 117 -11.25 19.58 8.01
N THR A 118 -10.17 19.70 7.23
CA THR A 118 -9.84 18.76 6.17
C THR A 118 -8.38 18.34 6.21
N ILE A 119 -8.14 17.04 6.04
CA ILE A 119 -6.81 16.46 5.89
C ILE A 119 -6.78 15.64 4.59
N ILE A 120 -5.71 15.75 3.82
CA ILE A 120 -5.38 14.76 2.79
C ILE A 120 -4.15 13.97 3.22
N HIS A 121 -4.14 12.70 2.84
CA HIS A 121 -3.02 11.79 3.08
C HIS A 121 -2.44 11.33 1.74
N GLU A 122 -1.15 11.62 1.50
CA GLU A 122 -0.44 11.19 0.30
C GLU A 122 0.53 10.07 0.61
N GLN A 123 0.34 8.93 -0.04
CA GLN A 123 1.10 7.72 0.24
C GLN A 123 2.39 7.61 -0.57
N ASN A 124 2.49 8.24 -1.74
CA ASN A 124 3.59 8.09 -2.68
C ASN A 124 4.60 9.24 -2.59
N SER A 125 5.80 9.01 -3.12
CA SER A 125 6.84 10.03 -3.25
C SER A 125 6.54 11.09 -4.34
N ILE A 126 5.54 10.83 -5.19
CA ILE A 126 4.99 11.80 -6.15
C ILE A 126 3.49 11.93 -5.90
N PRO A 127 2.96 13.17 -5.79
CA PRO A 127 1.56 13.35 -5.46
C PRO A 127 0.62 12.92 -6.57
N GLY A 128 -0.49 12.27 -6.16
CA GLY A 128 -1.62 12.03 -7.04
C GLY A 128 -2.30 13.35 -7.47
N MET A 129 -2.90 13.35 -8.67
CA MET A 129 -3.56 14.56 -9.21
C MET A 129 -4.66 15.10 -8.28
N THR A 130 -5.41 14.21 -7.62
CA THR A 130 -6.44 14.59 -6.66
C THR A 130 -5.85 15.33 -5.47
N ASN A 131 -4.79 14.80 -4.86
CA ASN A 131 -4.14 15.41 -3.71
C ASN A 131 -3.45 16.72 -4.10
N LYS A 132 -2.84 16.80 -5.29
CA LYS A 132 -2.28 18.04 -5.83
C LYS A 132 -3.35 19.12 -6.03
N PHE A 133 -4.54 18.77 -6.48
CA PHE A 133 -5.67 19.68 -6.57
C PHE A 133 -6.13 20.13 -5.18
N LEU A 134 -6.35 19.18 -4.27
CA LEU A 134 -6.88 19.46 -2.93
C LEU A 134 -5.91 20.22 -2.03
N SER A 135 -4.60 20.14 -2.26
CA SER A 135 -3.57 20.79 -1.42
C SER A 135 -3.79 22.30 -1.20
N ARG A 136 -4.44 22.95 -2.16
CA ARG A 136 -4.77 24.39 -2.10
C ARG A 136 -5.88 24.69 -1.09
N TYR A 137 -6.76 23.73 -0.85
CA TYR A 137 -8.03 23.91 -0.13
C TYR A 137 -8.01 23.31 1.28
N VAL A 138 -7.19 22.28 1.53
CA VAL A 138 -7.17 21.57 2.81
C VAL A 138 -6.38 22.29 3.89
N ASP A 139 -6.68 21.96 5.15
CA ASP A 139 -6.01 22.52 6.32
C ASP A 139 -4.66 21.85 6.59
N LYS A 140 -4.58 20.51 6.42
CA LYS A 140 -3.37 19.73 6.63
C LYS A 140 -3.15 18.69 5.52
N ILE A 141 -1.87 18.38 5.28
CA ILE A 141 -1.40 17.42 4.29
C ILE A 141 -0.46 16.46 5.00
N ALA A 142 -0.94 15.24 5.23
CA ALA A 142 -0.17 14.15 5.79
C ALA A 142 0.58 13.43 4.67
N ILE A 143 1.88 13.24 4.80
CA ILE A 143 2.73 12.60 3.77
C ILE A 143 3.46 11.40 4.33
N CYS A 144 3.80 10.44 3.44
CA CYS A 144 4.55 9.23 3.79
C CYS A 144 6.03 9.30 3.41
N PHE A 145 6.39 10.09 2.41
CA PHE A 145 7.76 10.25 1.94
C PHE A 145 8.20 11.71 2.09
N PRO A 146 9.39 11.98 2.65
CA PRO A 146 9.90 13.36 2.73
C PRO A 146 10.00 14.04 1.36
N ASP A 147 10.35 13.30 0.32
CA ASP A 147 10.58 13.82 -1.04
C ASP A 147 9.33 14.51 -1.63
N VAL A 148 8.12 14.05 -1.25
CA VAL A 148 6.87 14.63 -1.77
C VAL A 148 6.54 15.99 -1.14
N ALA A 149 7.18 16.37 -0.04
CA ALA A 149 6.91 17.63 0.64
C ALA A 149 7.15 18.85 -0.27
N SER A 150 8.11 18.77 -1.20
CA SER A 150 8.43 19.83 -2.16
C SER A 150 7.28 20.20 -3.11
N PHE A 151 6.29 19.33 -3.25
CA PHE A 151 5.11 19.54 -4.11
C PHE A 151 3.95 20.23 -3.38
N PHE A 152 4.06 20.45 -2.07
CA PHE A 152 2.98 20.92 -1.22
C PHE A 152 3.37 22.18 -0.42
N PRO A 153 2.40 22.99 0.03
CA PRO A 153 2.67 24.13 0.93
C PRO A 153 3.29 23.64 2.25
N LYS A 154 4.46 24.16 2.59
CA LYS A 154 5.27 23.70 3.74
C LYS A 154 4.52 23.80 5.07
N GLU A 155 3.76 24.87 5.28
CA GLU A 155 3.01 25.17 6.51
C GLU A 155 1.85 24.20 6.79
N LYS A 156 1.39 23.49 5.76
CA LYS A 156 0.33 22.50 5.86
C LYS A 156 0.85 21.06 5.90
N THR A 157 2.10 20.83 5.50
CA THR A 157 2.66 19.50 5.23
C THR A 157 3.31 18.90 6.47
N ILE A 158 2.92 17.69 6.82
CA ILE A 158 3.39 16.97 8.01
C ILE A 158 3.76 15.53 7.62
N LEU A 159 4.96 15.08 7.98
CA LEU A 159 5.38 13.69 7.80
C LEU A 159 4.74 12.81 8.87
N THR A 160 3.72 12.07 8.49
CA THR A 160 3.01 11.13 9.38
C THR A 160 3.34 9.67 9.12
N GLY A 161 3.82 9.35 7.92
CA GLY A 161 3.94 7.97 7.48
C GLY A 161 2.58 7.37 7.07
N ASN A 162 2.60 6.10 6.71
CA ASN A 162 1.42 5.36 6.31
C ASN A 162 0.87 4.54 7.49
N PRO A 163 -0.39 4.68 7.88
CA PRO A 163 -1.02 3.92 8.97
C PRO A 163 -0.79 2.41 8.93
N ARG A 164 -0.60 1.81 7.75
CA ARG A 164 -0.24 0.40 7.60
C ARG A 164 1.08 0.04 8.27
N GLY A 165 2.05 0.95 8.33
CA GLY A 165 3.31 0.73 9.02
C GLY A 165 3.14 0.47 10.51
N GLN A 166 2.22 1.17 11.17
CA GLN A 166 1.92 0.93 12.58
C GLN A 166 1.18 -0.40 12.82
N GLU A 167 0.32 -0.80 11.91
CA GLU A 167 -0.41 -2.08 12.03
C GLU A 167 0.55 -3.27 12.05
N VAL A 168 1.54 -3.28 11.16
CA VAL A 168 2.45 -4.43 11.02
C VAL A 168 3.38 -4.63 12.21
N VAL A 169 3.79 -3.57 12.91
CA VAL A 169 4.70 -3.69 14.07
C VAL A 169 4.01 -4.25 15.31
N THR A 170 2.68 -4.31 15.33
CA THR A 170 1.93 -4.95 16.42
C THR A 170 1.94 -6.47 16.33
N VAL A 171 2.31 -7.02 15.16
CA VAL A 171 2.33 -8.46 14.92
C VAL A 171 3.58 -9.09 15.55
N LYS A 172 3.37 -10.10 16.38
CA LYS A 172 4.46 -10.86 17.00
C LYS A 172 4.99 -11.93 16.05
N LYS A 173 6.28 -12.25 16.18
CA LYS A 173 6.86 -13.42 15.53
C LYS A 173 6.10 -14.68 15.92
N SER A 174 5.87 -15.53 14.95
CA SER A 174 5.09 -16.79 15.09
C SER A 174 5.67 -17.88 14.18
N ALA A 175 5.14 -19.07 14.26
CA ALA A 175 5.48 -20.16 13.34
C ALA A 175 4.62 -20.14 12.06
N ILE A 176 4.16 -18.98 11.60
CA ILE A 176 3.24 -18.86 10.45
C ILE A 176 3.78 -19.55 9.19
N LEU A 177 5.09 -19.57 8.98
CA LEU A 177 5.71 -20.22 7.81
C LEU A 177 5.41 -21.72 7.76
N SER A 178 5.14 -22.38 8.89
CA SER A 178 4.74 -23.78 8.93
C SER A 178 3.37 -24.02 8.27
N GLU A 179 2.47 -23.03 8.25
CA GLU A 179 1.18 -23.15 7.54
C GLU A 179 1.39 -23.31 6.02
N PHE A 180 2.54 -22.90 5.51
CA PHE A 180 2.95 -23.00 4.11
C PHE A 180 3.91 -24.17 3.84
N GLY A 181 4.11 -25.06 4.81
CA GLY A 181 5.03 -26.20 4.70
C GLY A 181 6.51 -25.83 4.76
N LEU A 182 6.83 -24.64 5.28
CA LEU A 182 8.19 -24.13 5.43
C LEU A 182 8.65 -24.22 6.90
N ASP A 183 9.97 -24.33 7.11
CA ASP A 183 10.59 -24.38 8.43
C ASP A 183 10.82 -22.96 8.98
N PRO A 184 10.19 -22.56 10.10
CA PRO A 184 10.36 -21.22 10.68
C PRO A 184 11.79 -20.90 11.13
N ALA A 185 12.68 -21.90 11.26
CA ALA A 185 14.06 -21.69 11.67
C ALA A 185 15.00 -21.35 10.49
N LYS A 186 14.56 -21.55 9.25
CA LYS A 186 15.36 -21.30 8.05
C LYS A 186 15.15 -19.88 7.52
N LYS A 187 16.21 -19.31 6.92
CA LYS A 187 16.08 -18.04 6.20
C LYS A 187 15.02 -18.15 5.10
N THR A 188 14.15 -17.19 5.03
CA THR A 188 13.03 -17.21 4.09
C THR A 188 12.93 -15.89 3.34
N VAL A 189 12.78 -15.99 2.01
CA VAL A 189 12.38 -14.87 1.16
C VAL A 189 10.91 -14.99 0.80
N VAL A 190 10.15 -13.90 0.94
CA VAL A 190 8.78 -13.81 0.43
C VAL A 190 8.75 -13.01 -0.86
N LEU A 191 8.14 -13.59 -1.92
CA LEU A 191 7.96 -12.94 -3.21
C LEU A 191 6.48 -12.70 -3.48
N PHE A 192 6.10 -11.50 -3.95
CA PHE A 192 4.73 -11.24 -4.39
C PHE A 192 4.64 -10.08 -5.38
N GLY A 193 3.73 -10.22 -6.34
CA GLY A 193 3.46 -9.21 -7.39
C GLY A 193 2.40 -8.18 -7.02
N GLY A 194 1.91 -8.19 -5.76
CA GLY A 194 0.71 -7.46 -5.33
C GLY A 194 -0.55 -8.32 -5.47
N SER A 195 -1.71 -7.81 -5.03
CA SER A 195 -2.97 -8.57 -4.93
C SER A 195 -3.50 -9.20 -6.23
N ARG A 196 -3.06 -8.71 -7.39
CA ARG A 196 -3.45 -9.24 -8.71
C ARG A 196 -2.37 -10.10 -9.36
N GLY A 197 -1.23 -10.27 -8.69
CA GLY A 197 -0.02 -10.83 -9.28
C GLY A 197 0.64 -9.88 -10.29
N ALA A 198 1.80 -10.28 -10.82
CA ALA A 198 2.55 -9.53 -11.82
C ALA A 198 3.20 -10.49 -12.82
N LEU A 199 2.74 -10.45 -14.08
CA LEU A 199 3.17 -11.37 -15.13
C LEU A 199 4.71 -11.49 -15.24
N LYS A 200 5.42 -10.35 -15.23
CA LYS A 200 6.88 -10.34 -15.35
C LYS A 200 7.57 -10.99 -14.15
N ILE A 201 7.04 -10.83 -12.94
CA ILE A 201 7.55 -11.49 -11.74
C ILE A 201 7.25 -13.00 -11.81
N ASN A 202 6.06 -13.40 -12.27
CA ASN A 202 5.73 -14.81 -12.48
C ASN A 202 6.67 -15.48 -13.48
N GLN A 203 6.94 -14.85 -14.61
CA GLN A 203 7.89 -15.36 -15.62
C GLN A 203 9.32 -15.49 -15.06
N ALA A 204 9.76 -14.50 -14.28
CA ALA A 204 11.09 -14.56 -13.66
C ALA A 204 11.16 -15.64 -12.57
N PHE A 205 10.08 -15.82 -11.79
CA PHE A 205 9.99 -16.90 -10.80
C PHE A 205 10.03 -18.28 -11.47
N GLU A 206 9.29 -18.47 -12.56
CA GLU A 206 9.29 -19.71 -13.33
C GLU A 206 10.69 -20.06 -13.85
N GLN A 207 11.41 -19.09 -14.39
CA GLN A 207 12.81 -19.26 -14.80
C GLN A 207 13.76 -19.54 -13.63
N ALA A 208 13.50 -18.93 -12.47
CA ALA A 208 14.31 -19.06 -11.26
C ALA A 208 14.04 -20.37 -10.50
N PHE A 209 12.89 -21.00 -10.75
CA PHE A 209 12.41 -22.14 -9.96
C PHE A 209 13.42 -23.28 -9.83
N PRO A 210 14.07 -23.80 -10.90
CA PRO A 210 15.07 -24.84 -10.78
C PRO A 210 16.29 -24.42 -9.94
N LEU A 211 16.65 -23.12 -9.99
CA LEU A 211 17.77 -22.59 -9.22
C LEU A 211 17.41 -22.49 -7.73
N PHE A 212 16.15 -22.19 -7.39
CA PHE A 212 15.70 -22.17 -6.01
C PHE A 212 15.65 -23.56 -5.37
N GLU A 213 15.36 -24.62 -6.13
CA GLU A 213 15.35 -26.00 -5.62
C GLU A 213 16.71 -26.40 -5.01
N GLU A 214 17.83 -25.78 -5.45
CA GLU A 214 19.19 -26.06 -4.99
C GLU A 214 19.64 -25.20 -3.80
N ARG A 215 18.79 -24.29 -3.29
CA ARG A 215 19.15 -23.35 -2.23
C ARG A 215 18.80 -23.86 -0.85
N GLU A 216 19.61 -23.51 0.15
CA GLU A 216 19.36 -23.82 1.54
C GLU A 216 18.29 -22.92 2.19
N TYR A 217 18.10 -21.69 1.66
CA TYR A 217 17.03 -20.82 2.09
C TYR A 217 15.69 -21.21 1.46
N GLN A 218 14.62 -20.68 2.02
CA GLN A 218 13.26 -20.98 1.61
C GLN A 218 12.64 -19.83 0.83
N VAL A 219 11.71 -20.19 -0.06
CA VAL A 219 10.98 -19.23 -0.91
C VAL A 219 9.49 -19.43 -0.71
N LEU A 220 8.81 -18.39 -0.23
CA LEU A 220 7.34 -18.32 -0.22
C LEU A 220 6.90 -17.36 -1.32
N TYR A 221 6.15 -17.85 -2.29
CA TYR A 221 5.75 -17.08 -3.45
C TYR A 221 4.23 -16.95 -3.57
N ALA A 222 3.73 -15.71 -3.67
CA ALA A 222 2.33 -15.41 -4.01
C ALA A 222 2.23 -14.95 -5.47
N SER A 223 1.75 -15.85 -6.34
CA SER A 223 1.67 -15.63 -7.79
C SER A 223 0.54 -14.67 -8.21
N GLY A 224 -0.50 -14.55 -7.40
CA GLY A 224 -1.80 -13.98 -7.73
C GLY A 224 -2.74 -15.06 -8.28
N GLU A 225 -4.00 -15.04 -7.83
CA GLU A 225 -5.01 -16.07 -8.19
C GLU A 225 -5.11 -16.31 -9.69
N ARG A 226 -5.04 -15.23 -10.48
CA ARG A 226 -5.16 -15.29 -11.94
C ARG A 226 -4.09 -16.17 -12.61
N TYR A 227 -2.89 -16.22 -12.05
CA TYR A 227 -1.72 -16.90 -12.66
C TYR A 227 -1.39 -18.22 -11.99
N TYR A 228 -2.03 -18.53 -10.87
CA TYR A 228 -1.66 -19.67 -10.03
C TYR A 228 -1.81 -21.01 -10.75
N GLN A 229 -2.94 -21.22 -11.44
CA GLN A 229 -3.19 -22.48 -12.13
C GLN A 229 -2.19 -22.73 -13.26
N GLU A 230 -1.94 -21.71 -14.11
CA GLU A 230 -0.97 -21.79 -15.19
C GLU A 230 0.45 -22.10 -14.65
N LEU A 231 0.82 -21.46 -13.55
CA LEU A 231 2.13 -21.68 -12.91
C LEU A 231 2.24 -23.07 -12.30
N GLN A 232 1.18 -23.59 -11.69
CA GLN A 232 1.15 -24.96 -11.16
C GLN A 232 1.39 -26.00 -12.26
N GLU A 233 0.74 -25.83 -13.41
CA GLU A 233 0.85 -26.73 -14.55
C GLU A 233 2.25 -26.66 -15.17
N SER A 234 2.77 -25.45 -15.43
CA SER A 234 4.08 -25.25 -16.08
C SER A 234 5.23 -25.79 -15.24
N LEU A 235 5.18 -25.62 -13.92
CA LEU A 235 6.21 -26.10 -12.99
C LEU A 235 5.97 -27.52 -12.49
N LYS A 236 4.83 -28.16 -12.86
CA LYS A 236 4.43 -29.48 -12.41
C LYS A 236 4.48 -29.64 -10.88
N LEU A 237 3.98 -28.62 -10.16
CA LEU A 237 4.11 -28.56 -8.69
C LEU A 237 3.48 -29.75 -7.98
N SER A 238 2.40 -30.31 -8.52
CA SER A 238 1.72 -31.51 -7.97
C SER A 238 2.57 -32.79 -8.02
N GLU A 239 3.56 -32.84 -8.91
CA GLU A 239 4.45 -34.00 -9.09
C GLU A 239 5.74 -33.87 -8.26
N LYS A 240 5.99 -32.71 -7.64
CA LYS A 240 7.23 -32.40 -6.92
C LYS A 240 7.05 -32.46 -5.41
N LYS A 241 8.02 -33.04 -4.72
CA LYS A 241 8.13 -32.94 -3.26
C LYS A 241 9.06 -31.77 -2.92
N LEU A 242 8.46 -30.57 -2.82
CA LEU A 242 9.21 -29.37 -2.46
C LEU A 242 9.38 -29.27 -0.94
N THR A 243 10.58 -28.97 -0.50
CA THR A 243 10.89 -28.81 0.94
C THR A 243 11.28 -27.37 1.32
N ASN A 244 11.65 -26.56 0.31
CA ASN A 244 12.13 -25.19 0.49
C ASN A 244 11.40 -24.16 -0.37
N ILE A 245 10.39 -24.56 -1.16
CA ILE A 245 9.59 -23.65 -1.98
C ILE A 245 8.11 -23.90 -1.71
N SER A 246 7.37 -22.83 -1.42
CA SER A 246 5.91 -22.84 -1.31
C SER A 246 5.32 -21.82 -2.26
N VAL A 247 4.42 -22.26 -3.15
CA VAL A 247 3.73 -21.40 -4.10
C VAL A 247 2.27 -21.30 -3.73
N GLN A 248 1.78 -20.09 -3.56
CA GLN A 248 0.41 -19.80 -3.15
C GLN A 248 -0.29 -18.89 -4.19
N PRO A 249 -1.60 -19.02 -4.37
CA PRO A 249 -2.36 -18.08 -5.18
C PRO A 249 -2.42 -16.70 -4.54
N TYR A 250 -2.57 -16.69 -3.22
CA TYR A 250 -2.69 -15.49 -2.39
C TYR A 250 -2.24 -15.81 -0.95
N ILE A 251 -1.79 -14.81 -0.21
CA ILE A 251 -1.40 -14.92 1.21
C ILE A 251 -2.26 -13.94 2.01
N ASP A 252 -3.28 -14.44 2.70
CA ASP A 252 -4.19 -13.62 3.52
C ASP A 252 -3.46 -12.94 4.68
N LYS A 253 -2.56 -13.69 5.34
CA LYS A 253 -1.80 -13.26 6.50
C LYS A 253 -0.44 -12.66 6.12
N MET A 254 -0.38 -11.85 5.04
CA MET A 254 0.89 -11.31 4.50
C MET A 254 1.68 -10.53 5.55
N VAL A 255 1.02 -9.81 6.44
CA VAL A 255 1.67 -9.04 7.52
C VAL A 255 2.39 -9.97 8.49
N GLU A 256 1.77 -11.07 8.89
CA GLU A 256 2.40 -12.09 9.75
C GLU A 256 3.56 -12.78 9.04
N VAL A 257 3.42 -13.07 7.75
CA VAL A 257 4.48 -13.66 6.93
C VAL A 257 5.68 -12.71 6.87
N MET A 258 5.48 -11.43 6.55
CA MET A 258 6.57 -10.44 6.49
C MET A 258 7.30 -10.28 7.82
N ALA A 259 6.59 -10.36 8.96
CA ALA A 259 7.21 -10.30 10.29
C ALA A 259 8.10 -11.53 10.61
N ASN A 260 7.95 -12.62 9.86
CA ASN A 260 8.70 -13.87 10.02
C ASN A 260 9.62 -14.19 8.83
N THR A 261 9.92 -13.20 7.98
CA THR A 261 10.69 -13.33 6.74
C THR A 261 12.00 -12.55 6.86
N ASP A 262 13.04 -12.95 6.14
CA ASP A 262 14.36 -12.30 6.14
C ASP A 262 14.56 -11.33 4.98
N LEU A 263 13.83 -11.50 3.87
CA LEU A 263 13.91 -10.67 2.68
C LEU A 263 12.56 -10.63 1.98
N MET A 264 12.15 -9.46 1.52
CA MET A 264 10.97 -9.29 0.68
C MET A 264 11.37 -9.01 -0.77
N VAL A 265 10.67 -9.59 -1.72
CA VAL A 265 10.77 -9.23 -3.16
C VAL A 265 9.39 -8.88 -3.68
N GLY A 266 9.25 -7.69 -4.28
CA GLY A 266 7.93 -7.31 -4.79
C GLY A 266 7.88 -5.98 -5.52
N ARG A 267 6.67 -5.53 -5.82
CA ARG A 267 6.42 -4.21 -6.42
C ARG A 267 6.67 -3.08 -5.40
N ALA A 268 7.06 -1.90 -5.90
CA ALA A 268 7.34 -0.72 -5.07
C ALA A 268 6.08 0.09 -4.74
N GLY A 269 5.03 -0.58 -4.28
CA GLY A 269 3.81 0.08 -3.80
C GLY A 269 4.04 0.74 -2.44
N ALA A 270 3.55 1.97 -2.25
CA ALA A 270 3.76 2.75 -1.03
C ALA A 270 3.28 2.04 0.24
N THR A 271 2.22 1.25 0.16
CA THR A 271 1.70 0.48 1.29
C THR A 271 2.69 -0.62 1.70
N SER A 272 3.15 -1.44 0.75
CA SER A 272 4.15 -2.49 1.04
C SER A 272 5.47 -1.90 1.54
N ILE A 273 5.88 -0.75 0.99
CA ILE A 273 7.06 -0.02 1.48
C ILE A 273 6.90 0.34 2.95
N ALA A 274 5.79 0.94 3.33
CA ALA A 274 5.53 1.30 4.72
C ALA A 274 5.51 0.06 5.65
N GLU A 275 4.99 -1.06 5.17
CA GLU A 275 4.93 -2.31 5.92
C GLU A 275 6.33 -2.87 6.17
N PHE A 276 7.12 -3.09 5.12
CA PHE A 276 8.42 -3.72 5.29
C PHE A 276 9.45 -2.79 5.96
N THR A 277 9.39 -1.47 5.72
CA THR A 277 10.30 -0.54 6.41
C THR A 277 9.99 -0.42 7.89
N ALA A 278 8.71 -0.40 8.28
CA ALA A 278 8.33 -0.40 9.69
C ALA A 278 8.83 -1.67 10.43
N LEU A 279 8.89 -2.80 9.74
CA LEU A 279 9.48 -4.05 10.27
C LEU A 279 11.02 -4.05 10.25
N GLY A 280 11.65 -3.14 9.50
CA GLY A 280 13.09 -3.16 9.24
C GLY A 280 13.49 -4.35 8.34
N LEU A 281 12.61 -4.75 7.43
CA LEU A 281 12.84 -5.87 6.52
C LEU A 281 13.58 -5.37 5.26
N PRO A 282 14.72 -5.97 4.86
CA PRO A 282 15.35 -5.68 3.58
C PRO A 282 14.46 -6.06 2.42
N ALA A 283 14.56 -5.36 1.27
CA ALA A 283 13.76 -5.71 0.12
C ALA A 283 14.49 -5.57 -1.22
N ILE A 284 14.02 -6.35 -2.20
CA ILE A 284 14.31 -6.16 -3.62
C ILE A 284 13.03 -5.63 -4.27
N LEU A 285 13.08 -4.43 -4.80
CA LEU A 285 11.94 -3.80 -5.42
C LEU A 285 11.99 -3.86 -6.93
N ILE A 286 10.88 -4.28 -7.52
CA ILE A 286 10.68 -4.37 -8.96
C ILE A 286 9.54 -3.43 -9.33
N PRO A 287 9.82 -2.14 -9.60
CA PRO A 287 8.79 -1.15 -9.90
C PRO A 287 7.96 -1.53 -11.11
N SER A 288 6.64 -1.34 -11.02
CA SER A 288 5.74 -1.58 -12.16
C SER A 288 5.82 -0.41 -13.14
N PRO A 289 6.07 -0.64 -14.44
CA PRO A 289 6.09 0.42 -15.45
C PRO A 289 4.69 0.92 -15.84
N TYR A 290 3.63 0.23 -15.40
CA TYR A 290 2.24 0.51 -15.79
C TYR A 290 1.51 1.46 -14.87
N VAL A 291 2.18 1.99 -13.83
CA VAL A 291 1.57 2.90 -12.86
C VAL A 291 1.61 4.35 -13.33
N THR A 292 0.70 5.17 -12.78
CA THR A 292 0.61 6.59 -13.13
C THR A 292 1.85 7.34 -12.65
N ASN A 293 2.42 8.19 -13.53
CA ASN A 293 3.57 9.06 -13.24
C ASN A 293 4.82 8.31 -12.75
N ASP A 294 4.93 7.02 -13.06
CA ASP A 294 6.07 6.18 -12.66
C ASP A 294 6.40 6.28 -11.16
N HIS A 295 5.36 6.40 -10.32
CA HIS A 295 5.53 6.62 -8.89
C HIS A 295 6.23 5.46 -8.19
N GLN A 296 6.11 4.20 -8.69
CA GLN A 296 6.79 3.07 -8.07
C GLN A 296 8.31 3.14 -8.23
N THR A 297 8.81 3.55 -9.39
CA THR A 297 10.26 3.77 -9.57
C THR A 297 10.76 4.86 -8.62
N LYS A 298 10.01 5.95 -8.46
CA LYS A 298 10.39 7.02 -7.53
C LYS A 298 10.34 6.59 -6.07
N ASN A 299 9.32 5.83 -5.67
CA ASN A 299 9.25 5.23 -4.34
C ASN A 299 10.48 4.35 -4.06
N ALA A 300 10.85 3.46 -5.01
CA ALA A 300 12.02 2.60 -4.87
C ALA A 300 13.32 3.40 -4.80
N GLN A 301 13.50 4.41 -5.67
CA GLN A 301 14.70 5.24 -5.71
C GLN A 301 14.96 5.98 -4.39
N SER A 302 13.94 6.43 -3.67
CA SER A 302 14.10 7.04 -2.34
C SER A 302 14.79 6.08 -1.37
N LEU A 303 14.44 4.79 -1.40
CA LEU A 303 14.99 3.77 -0.51
C LEU A 303 16.34 3.22 -0.97
N VAL A 304 16.60 3.17 -2.27
CA VAL A 304 17.92 2.82 -2.82
C VAL A 304 18.98 3.82 -2.35
N LYS A 305 18.67 5.11 -2.33
CA LYS A 305 19.60 6.17 -1.89
C LYS A 305 20.12 5.98 -0.46
N VAL A 306 19.31 5.39 0.41
CA VAL A 306 19.66 5.14 1.81
C VAL A 306 20.15 3.71 2.05
N GLY A 307 20.23 2.88 1.01
CA GLY A 307 20.70 1.51 1.12
C GLY A 307 19.69 0.53 1.74
N ALA A 308 18.41 0.90 1.84
CA ALA A 308 17.37 0.05 2.42
C ALA A 308 16.90 -1.08 1.48
N VAL A 309 17.03 -0.88 0.17
CA VAL A 309 16.56 -1.82 -0.85
C VAL A 309 17.50 -1.89 -2.04
N GLU A 310 17.45 -3.01 -2.74
CA GLU A 310 17.89 -3.11 -4.14
C GLU A 310 16.73 -2.89 -5.09
N MET A 311 17.01 -2.37 -6.28
CA MET A 311 16.00 -2.16 -7.32
C MET A 311 16.39 -2.89 -8.59
N ILE A 312 15.49 -3.71 -9.10
CA ILE A 312 15.60 -4.33 -10.42
C ILE A 312 14.53 -3.71 -11.33
N PRO A 313 14.92 -2.99 -12.40
CA PRO A 313 13.96 -2.52 -13.40
C PRO A 313 13.14 -3.68 -13.99
N ASP A 314 11.83 -3.50 -14.17
CA ASP A 314 10.93 -4.55 -14.68
C ASP A 314 11.42 -5.16 -16.02
N ALA A 315 11.95 -4.32 -16.92
CA ALA A 315 12.48 -4.75 -18.22
C ALA A 315 13.74 -5.64 -18.10
N GLU A 316 14.52 -5.50 -17.02
CA GLU A 316 15.77 -6.22 -16.79
C GLU A 316 15.59 -7.47 -15.92
N LEU A 317 14.37 -7.72 -15.43
CA LEU A 317 14.07 -8.85 -14.57
C LEU A 317 14.12 -10.17 -15.36
N THR A 318 15.01 -11.06 -14.93
CA THR A 318 15.13 -12.45 -15.38
C THR A 318 15.25 -13.36 -14.18
N GLY A 319 15.02 -14.68 -14.36
CA GLY A 319 15.19 -15.64 -13.26
C GLY A 319 16.59 -15.65 -12.67
N ALA A 320 17.62 -15.63 -13.51
CA ALA A 320 19.02 -15.61 -13.06
C ALA A 320 19.34 -14.32 -12.27
N ARG A 321 18.87 -13.15 -12.72
CA ARG A 321 19.07 -11.88 -12.01
C ARG A 321 18.32 -11.83 -10.68
N LEU A 322 17.13 -12.41 -10.64
CA LEU A 322 16.33 -12.52 -9.42
C LEU A 322 17.06 -13.35 -8.36
N VAL A 323 17.52 -14.54 -8.72
CA VAL A 323 18.26 -15.44 -7.82
C VAL A 323 19.55 -14.80 -7.35
N ALA A 324 20.34 -14.22 -8.28
CA ALA A 324 21.61 -13.57 -7.93
C ALA A 324 21.41 -12.42 -6.91
N ALA A 325 20.39 -11.59 -7.07
CA ALA A 325 20.08 -10.51 -6.12
C ALA A 325 19.62 -11.06 -4.76
N ILE A 326 18.83 -12.14 -4.73
CA ILE A 326 18.42 -12.79 -3.49
C ILE A 326 19.62 -13.41 -2.78
N ASP A 327 20.46 -14.15 -3.50
CA ASP A 327 21.67 -14.79 -2.98
C ASP A 327 22.62 -13.75 -2.37
N ASP A 328 22.85 -12.65 -3.05
CA ASP A 328 23.76 -11.57 -2.61
C ASP A 328 23.31 -10.91 -1.28
N ILE A 329 22.01 -10.91 -1.00
CA ILE A 329 21.49 -10.37 0.27
C ILE A 329 21.35 -11.47 1.33
N LEU A 330 20.71 -12.60 1.01
CA LEU A 330 20.41 -13.64 2.02
C LEU A 330 21.66 -14.40 2.48
N LEU A 331 22.64 -14.64 1.59
CA LEU A 331 23.86 -15.34 1.92
C LEU A 331 24.92 -14.42 2.55
N ASN A 332 24.78 -13.09 2.39
CA ASN A 332 25.63 -12.10 3.01
C ASN A 332 24.96 -11.47 4.23
N ASN A 333 25.27 -11.99 5.41
CA ASN A 333 24.67 -11.51 6.66
C ASN A 333 24.96 -10.03 6.96
N GLU A 334 26.16 -9.54 6.61
CA GLU A 334 26.53 -8.15 6.84
C GLU A 334 25.69 -7.22 5.98
N LYS A 335 25.61 -7.48 4.67
CA LYS A 335 24.76 -6.72 3.72
C LYS A 335 23.31 -6.72 4.17
N ARG A 336 22.78 -7.90 4.51
CA ARG A 336 21.39 -8.03 4.98
C ARG A 336 21.13 -7.20 6.23
N GLN A 337 22.03 -7.18 7.20
CA GLN A 337 21.88 -6.38 8.42
C GLN A 337 22.00 -4.88 8.14
N GLN A 338 22.91 -4.45 7.27
CA GLN A 338 23.02 -3.05 6.84
C GLN A 338 21.74 -2.58 6.19
N MET A 339 21.20 -3.35 5.24
CA MET A 339 19.93 -3.06 4.58
C MET A 339 18.75 -3.04 5.58
N ALA A 340 18.72 -3.98 6.53
CA ALA A 340 17.67 -4.02 7.57
C ALA A 340 17.71 -2.77 8.47
N THR A 341 18.91 -2.33 8.86
CA THR A 341 19.08 -1.10 9.65
C THR A 341 18.64 0.13 8.89
N ALA A 342 19.03 0.25 7.61
CA ALA A 342 18.60 1.34 6.73
C ALA A 342 17.08 1.33 6.52
N SER A 343 16.51 0.16 6.26
CA SER A 343 15.05 -0.02 6.10
C SER A 343 14.29 0.43 7.35
N LYS A 344 14.76 0.04 8.53
CA LYS A 344 14.16 0.45 9.80
C LYS A 344 14.25 1.96 10.04
N GLY A 345 15.32 2.61 9.57
CA GLY A 345 15.49 4.06 9.65
C GLY A 345 14.46 4.85 8.84
N GLU A 346 13.95 4.26 7.76
CA GLU A 346 12.89 4.84 6.91
C GLU A 346 11.47 4.49 7.40
N GLY A 347 11.33 3.53 8.28
CA GLY A 347 10.05 3.07 8.82
C GLY A 347 9.44 4.09 9.79
N ILE A 348 8.12 4.26 9.72
CA ILE A 348 7.34 5.10 10.65
C ILE A 348 6.34 4.21 11.38
N PRO A 349 6.76 3.56 12.48
CA PRO A 349 5.95 2.56 13.19
C PRO A 349 4.82 3.16 14.03
N ASP A 350 4.76 4.48 14.18
CA ASP A 350 3.76 5.26 14.92
C ASP A 350 2.90 6.14 13.99
N ALA A 351 2.75 5.74 12.72
CA ALA A 351 2.11 6.55 11.68
C ALA A 351 0.63 6.88 11.97
N SER A 352 -0.13 5.94 12.51
CA SER A 352 -1.53 6.19 12.90
C SER A 352 -1.63 7.17 14.05
N ASP A 353 -0.73 7.08 15.03
CA ASP A 353 -0.66 8.01 16.16
C ASP A 353 -0.35 9.42 15.67
N ARG A 354 0.65 9.57 14.80
CA ARG A 354 1.00 10.87 14.19
C ARG A 354 -0.18 11.46 13.43
N LEU A 355 -0.84 10.68 12.60
CA LEU A 355 -2.03 11.16 11.86
C LEU A 355 -3.16 11.53 12.82
N TYR A 356 -3.38 10.77 13.89
CA TYR A 356 -4.39 11.07 14.90
C TYR A 356 -4.04 12.35 15.70
N GLN A 357 -2.77 12.60 15.99
CA GLN A 357 -2.35 13.88 16.57
C GLN A 357 -2.68 15.06 15.63
N VAL A 358 -2.44 14.92 14.31
CA VAL A 358 -2.84 15.94 13.32
C VAL A 358 -4.34 16.20 13.39
N VAL A 359 -5.17 15.15 13.47
CA VAL A 359 -6.63 15.29 13.65
C VAL A 359 -6.93 16.11 14.90
N LYS A 360 -6.33 15.79 16.05
CA LYS A 360 -6.57 16.48 17.34
C LYS A 360 -6.15 17.96 17.34
N THR A 361 -5.30 18.40 16.41
CA THR A 361 -4.96 19.82 16.27
C THR A 361 -6.01 20.65 15.55
N LEU A 362 -6.98 19.99 14.92
CA LEU A 362 -7.98 20.64 14.05
C LEU A 362 -9.39 20.64 14.68
N VAL A 363 -9.61 19.83 15.73
CA VAL A 363 -10.92 19.62 16.36
C VAL A 363 -10.91 19.97 17.85
#